data_115f30e8a959fd502591db82e8e1ca0b
#
_entry.id   115f30e8a959fd502591db82e8e1ca0b
#
_cell.length_a   1.000
_cell.length_b   1.000
_cell.length_c   1.000
_cell.angle_alpha   90.00
_cell.angle_beta   90.00
_cell.angle_gamma   90.00
#
_symmetry.space_group_name_H-M   'P 1'
#
loop_
_entity.id
_entity.type
_entity.pdbx_description
1 polymer ?
#
loop_
_entity_poly.entity_id
_entity_poly.type
_entity_poly.pdbx_seq_one_letter_code
_entity_poly.pdbx_strand_id
1 'polypeptide(L)'
;MNKFIVAGVASGVFLLLMIGLSLLPGQTGNPTPELPGEIVAQNGLHWHATLKIIANGELIKIPANIGLGVVHNPIHTHDDEPGLIHMEFGGMVTSEDLMLGKFFKVWGRPFESEGSTTMTVNGKPNDELERYMMRDGDIIEITYQ
;
A
#
# COMPACT_ATOMS: atom_id res chain seq x y z
N MET A 1 -12.06 79.56 31.61
CA MET A 1 -11.56 79.66 30.23
C MET A 1 -10.27 78.90 30.18
N ASN A 2 -10.21 77.92 29.38
CA ASN A 2 -9.17 77.18 28.65
C ASN A 2 -9.28 75.71 28.80
N LYS A 3 -9.87 75.20 27.78
CA LYS A 3 -9.77 73.78 27.29
C LYS A 3 -8.38 73.56 26.69
N PHE A 4 -7.76 72.43 26.89
CA PHE A 4 -6.89 71.82 25.91
C PHE A 4 -6.45 70.47 26.49
N ILE A 5 -7.01 69.46 25.96
CA ILE A 5 -6.42 68.37 25.09
C ILE A 5 -5.67 67.31 25.89
N VAL A 6 -6.31 66.17 26.03
CA VAL A 6 -5.62 64.89 26.11
C VAL A 6 -6.11 64.06 24.92
N ALA A 7 -5.32 64.06 23.89
CA ALA A 7 -5.44 63.09 22.81
C ALA A 7 -4.04 62.56 22.55
N GLY A 8 -3.90 61.24 22.56
CA GLY A 8 -2.79 60.54 21.90
C GLY A 8 -1.86 59.68 22.75
N VAL A 9 -2.36 58.65 23.41
CA VAL A 9 -1.50 57.49 23.75
C VAL A 9 -2.36 56.21 23.67
N ALA A 10 -2.77 55.85 22.50
CA ALA A 10 -3.46 54.56 22.31
C ALA A 10 -3.13 53.88 20.96
N SER A 11 -2.00 54.25 20.34
CA SER A 11 -1.68 53.69 19.01
C SER A 11 -0.35 52.92 18.93
N GLY A 12 0.33 52.71 20.05
CA GLY A 12 1.68 52.11 20.05
C GLY A 12 1.75 50.62 20.48
N VAL A 13 0.68 50.05 21.04
CA VAL A 13 0.75 48.68 21.62
C VAL A 13 0.21 47.61 20.68
N PHE A 14 -0.49 47.98 19.60
CA PHE A 14 -1.10 46.99 18.71
C PHE A 14 -0.16 46.51 17.57
N LEU A 15 0.98 47.17 17.35
CA LEU A 15 1.91 46.81 16.26
C LEU A 15 3.00 45.83 16.66
N LEU A 16 3.18 45.56 17.95
CA LEU A 16 4.23 44.61 18.43
C LEU A 16 3.74 43.17 18.62
N LEU A 17 2.44 42.93 18.49
CA LEU A 17 1.86 41.58 18.66
C LEU A 17 1.77 40.78 17.36
N MET A 18 2.04 41.39 16.20
CA MET A 18 1.95 40.72 14.89
C MET A 18 3.30 40.22 14.34
N ILE A 19 4.42 40.55 14.99
CA ILE A 19 5.76 40.12 14.51
C ILE A 19 6.26 38.86 15.22
N GLY A 20 5.59 38.39 16.27
CA GLY A 20 5.98 37.26 17.08
C GLY A 20 5.49 35.88 16.56
N LEU A 21 4.66 35.82 15.50
CA LEU A 21 4.04 34.56 15.06
C LEU A 21 4.71 33.93 13.79
N SER A 22 5.81 34.51 13.33
CA SER A 22 6.46 34.06 12.09
C SER A 22 7.77 33.29 12.28
N LEU A 23 8.13 32.92 13.50
CA LEU A 23 9.37 32.20 13.80
C LEU A 23 9.12 30.94 14.64
N LEU A 24 8.00 30.24 14.40
CA LEU A 24 7.93 28.84 14.77
C LEU A 24 8.73 28.08 13.71
N PRO A 25 9.84 27.40 14.08
CA PRO A 25 10.48 26.49 13.16
C PRO A 25 9.42 25.49 12.72
N GLY A 26 9.24 25.34 11.41
CA GLY A 26 8.35 24.34 10.85
C GLY A 26 8.66 23.02 11.55
N GLN A 27 7.69 22.43 12.20
CA GLN A 27 7.80 21.07 12.65
C GLN A 27 8.02 20.27 11.37
N THR A 28 9.27 19.87 11.15
CA THR A 28 9.58 18.75 10.27
C THR A 28 8.80 17.60 10.89
N GLY A 29 7.63 17.30 10.30
CA GLY A 29 6.83 16.18 10.75
C GLY A 29 7.76 14.98 10.79
N ASN A 30 8.00 14.46 11.99
CA ASN A 30 8.50 13.10 12.09
C ASN A 30 7.60 12.26 11.21
N PRO A 31 8.13 11.39 10.34
CA PRO A 31 7.30 10.47 9.62
C PRO A 31 6.43 9.77 10.66
N THR A 32 5.11 9.95 10.54
CA THR A 32 4.16 9.18 11.34
C THR A 32 4.57 7.73 11.12
N PRO A 33 4.87 6.94 12.16
CA PRO A 33 5.13 5.53 11.95
C PRO A 33 3.93 4.98 11.19
N GLU A 34 4.16 4.43 10.00
CA GLU A 34 3.12 3.70 9.29
C GLU A 34 2.65 2.63 10.26
N LEU A 35 1.37 2.70 10.64
CA LEU A 35 0.80 1.68 11.49
C LEU A 35 0.95 0.36 10.72
N PRO A 36 1.44 -0.71 11.36
CA PRO A 36 1.43 -2.01 10.73
C PRO A 36 0.01 -2.29 10.26
N GLY A 37 -0.13 -2.88 9.07
CA GLY A 37 -1.44 -3.20 8.49
C GLY A 37 -2.33 -3.94 9.50
N GLU A 38 -3.63 -3.94 9.26
CA GLU A 38 -4.60 -4.63 10.12
C GLU A 38 -4.18 -6.10 10.32
N ILE A 39 -4.24 -6.58 11.57
CA ILE A 39 -3.94 -7.98 11.88
C ILE A 39 -5.04 -8.87 11.30
N VAL A 40 -4.67 -9.74 10.36
CA VAL A 40 -5.57 -10.71 9.72
C VAL A 40 -5.58 -12.04 10.47
N ALA A 41 -4.41 -12.49 10.93
CA ALA A 41 -4.27 -13.71 11.72
C ALA A 41 -3.17 -13.55 12.78
N GLN A 42 -3.34 -14.19 13.95
CA GLN A 42 -2.35 -14.12 15.02
C GLN A 42 -1.43 -15.33 15.09
N ASN A 43 -1.90 -16.49 14.65
CA ASN A 43 -1.23 -17.79 14.88
C ASN A 43 -1.07 -18.60 13.59
N GLY A 44 -0.71 -17.93 12.50
CA GLY A 44 -0.55 -18.55 11.20
C GLY A 44 -1.76 -18.38 10.31
N LEU A 45 -1.54 -18.62 9.00
CA LEU A 45 -2.54 -18.52 7.96
C LEU A 45 -2.13 -19.43 6.81
N HIS A 46 -3.11 -20.14 6.23
CA HIS A 46 -2.91 -20.95 5.04
C HIS A 46 -4.05 -20.67 4.06
N TRP A 47 -3.80 -19.80 3.11
CA TRP A 47 -4.73 -19.36 2.08
C TRP A 47 -4.17 -19.59 0.69
N HIS A 48 -5.08 -19.62 -0.30
CA HIS A 48 -4.73 -19.76 -1.71
C HIS A 48 -5.48 -18.72 -2.53
N ALA A 49 -4.81 -18.21 -3.58
CA ALA A 49 -5.43 -17.37 -4.59
C ALA A 49 -4.95 -17.82 -5.98
N THR A 50 -5.85 -17.85 -6.95
CA THR A 50 -5.50 -18.14 -8.35
C THR A 50 -5.20 -16.84 -9.07
N LEU A 51 -4.01 -16.71 -9.68
CA LEU A 51 -3.62 -15.57 -10.49
C LEU A 51 -3.57 -15.97 -11.98
N LYS A 52 -4.17 -15.13 -12.81
CA LYS A 52 -4.10 -15.20 -14.26
C LYS A 52 -3.65 -13.84 -14.80
N ILE A 53 -2.69 -13.85 -15.71
CA ILE A 53 -2.17 -12.63 -16.35
C ILE A 53 -2.33 -12.75 -17.86
N ILE A 54 -2.95 -11.75 -18.47
CA ILE A 54 -3.09 -11.63 -19.92
C ILE A 54 -2.30 -10.37 -20.33
N ALA A 55 -1.38 -10.52 -21.28
CA ALA A 55 -0.63 -9.40 -21.83
C ALA A 55 -0.77 -9.37 -23.35
N ASN A 56 -1.25 -8.27 -23.90
CA ASN A 56 -1.51 -8.14 -25.35
C ASN A 56 -2.38 -9.26 -25.94
N GLY A 57 -3.35 -9.74 -25.15
CA GLY A 57 -4.25 -10.84 -25.52
C GLY A 57 -3.68 -12.26 -25.32
N GLU A 58 -2.45 -12.39 -24.88
CA GLU A 58 -1.81 -13.68 -24.62
C GLU A 58 -1.74 -14.01 -23.12
N LEU A 59 -2.00 -15.27 -22.78
CA LEU A 59 -1.88 -15.75 -21.41
C LEU A 59 -0.40 -15.89 -21.02
N ILE A 60 0.01 -15.17 -19.98
CA ILE A 60 1.36 -15.27 -19.41
C ILE A 60 1.41 -16.46 -18.46
N LYS A 61 2.32 -17.39 -18.73
CA LYS A 61 2.58 -18.51 -17.82
C LYS A 61 3.26 -18.00 -16.55
N ILE A 62 2.64 -18.24 -15.41
CA ILE A 62 3.26 -18.01 -14.10
C ILE A 62 4.19 -19.17 -13.80
N PRO A 63 5.48 -18.93 -13.52
CA PRO A 63 6.43 -20.01 -13.22
C PRO A 63 6.04 -20.78 -11.96
N ALA A 64 6.40 -22.03 -11.93
CA ALA A 64 6.43 -22.82 -10.70
C ALA A 64 7.58 -22.38 -9.79
N ASN A 65 7.47 -22.73 -8.51
CA ASN A 65 8.54 -22.58 -7.52
C ASN A 65 8.99 -21.12 -7.28
N ILE A 66 8.14 -20.12 -7.61
CA ILE A 66 8.35 -18.74 -7.16
C ILE A 66 8.38 -18.73 -5.63
N GLY A 67 9.38 -18.09 -5.03
CA GLY A 67 9.51 -18.01 -3.58
C GLY A 67 10.05 -19.26 -2.90
N LEU A 68 10.25 -20.35 -3.64
CA LEU A 68 10.84 -21.58 -3.12
C LEU A 68 12.35 -21.59 -3.38
N GLY A 69 13.14 -21.57 -2.31
CA GLY A 69 14.60 -21.56 -2.33
C GLY A 69 15.16 -22.22 -1.07
N VAL A 70 16.39 -21.87 -0.71
CA VAL A 70 17.00 -22.35 0.55
C VAL A 70 16.15 -21.95 1.77
N VAL A 71 15.51 -20.81 1.68
CA VAL A 71 14.48 -20.35 2.63
C VAL A 71 13.19 -20.20 1.85
N HIS A 72 12.13 -20.90 2.26
CA HIS A 72 10.81 -20.77 1.67
C HIS A 72 10.18 -19.42 2.06
N ASN A 73 9.72 -18.69 1.04
CA ASN A 73 8.93 -17.48 1.27
C ASN A 73 7.50 -17.91 1.65
N PRO A 74 6.85 -17.25 2.61
CA PRO A 74 5.44 -17.52 2.92
C PRO A 74 4.49 -17.37 1.74
N ILE A 75 4.86 -16.54 0.75
CA ILE A 75 4.12 -16.43 -0.51
C ILE A 75 4.91 -17.13 -1.60
N HIS A 76 4.33 -18.18 -2.20
CA HIS A 76 5.04 -19.01 -3.19
C HIS A 76 4.08 -19.72 -4.16
N THR A 77 4.64 -20.39 -5.17
CA THR A 77 3.91 -21.25 -6.11
C THR A 77 4.56 -22.62 -6.23
N HIS A 78 3.77 -23.63 -6.57
CA HIS A 78 4.23 -24.99 -6.85
C HIS A 78 4.12 -25.36 -8.35
N ASP A 79 4.58 -26.55 -8.74
CA ASP A 79 4.60 -27.02 -10.12
C ASP A 79 3.34 -27.80 -10.51
N ASP A 80 2.61 -28.32 -9.56
CA ASP A 80 1.39 -29.11 -9.75
C ASP A 80 0.15 -28.23 -10.02
N GLU A 81 0.16 -26.97 -9.60
CA GLU A 81 -0.98 -26.05 -9.75
C GLU A 81 -0.54 -24.69 -10.34
N PRO A 82 -0.37 -24.59 -11.67
CA PRO A 82 0.09 -23.36 -12.32
C PRO A 82 -0.82 -22.16 -12.03
N GLY A 83 -0.21 -21.09 -11.48
CA GLY A 83 -0.91 -19.85 -11.16
C GLY A 83 -1.61 -19.84 -9.81
N LEU A 84 -1.57 -20.94 -9.04
CA LEU A 84 -2.01 -20.93 -7.65
C LEU A 84 -0.92 -20.31 -6.76
N ILE A 85 -1.27 -19.24 -6.07
CA ILE A 85 -0.43 -18.59 -5.08
C ILE A 85 -0.77 -19.18 -3.71
N HIS A 86 0.22 -19.76 -3.05
CA HIS A 86 0.13 -20.19 -1.66
C HIS A 86 0.54 -19.05 -0.74
N MET A 87 -0.19 -18.85 0.33
CA MET A 87 0.07 -17.88 1.40
C MET A 87 0.13 -18.65 2.73
N GLU A 88 1.33 -19.09 3.11
CA GLU A 88 1.59 -19.99 4.24
C GLU A 88 2.46 -19.28 5.29
N PHE A 89 1.82 -18.76 6.32
CA PHE A 89 2.47 -18.02 7.38
C PHE A 89 2.40 -18.79 8.71
N GLY A 90 3.53 -18.87 9.42
CA GLY A 90 3.60 -19.56 10.70
C GLY A 90 3.32 -18.71 11.94
N GLY A 91 3.10 -17.38 11.77
CA GLY A 91 2.96 -16.42 12.87
C GLY A 91 1.88 -15.38 12.63
N MET A 92 2.04 -14.21 13.22
CA MET A 92 1.14 -13.08 13.01
C MET A 92 1.21 -12.62 11.55
N VAL A 93 0.04 -12.36 10.96
CA VAL A 93 -0.12 -11.92 9.56
C VAL A 93 -0.92 -10.64 9.53
N THR A 94 -0.43 -9.66 8.80
CA THR A 94 -1.09 -8.38 8.57
C THR A 94 -1.65 -8.28 7.16
N SER A 95 -2.54 -7.33 6.93
CA SER A 95 -3.07 -7.05 5.59
C SER A 95 -1.97 -6.76 4.56
N GLU A 96 -0.87 -6.11 4.99
CA GLU A 96 0.26 -5.82 4.13
C GLU A 96 1.00 -7.09 3.65
N ASP A 97 1.06 -8.12 4.50
CA ASP A 97 1.71 -9.39 4.14
C ASP A 97 0.99 -10.11 3.02
N LEU A 98 -0.31 -9.85 2.85
CA LEU A 98 -1.18 -10.50 1.87
C LEU A 98 -1.41 -9.66 0.60
N MET A 99 -0.75 -8.51 0.45
CA MET A 99 -0.89 -7.69 -0.76
C MET A 99 -0.36 -8.40 -1.99
N LEU A 100 -1.10 -8.29 -3.08
CA LEU A 100 -0.73 -8.86 -4.39
C LEU A 100 0.67 -8.41 -4.84
N GLY A 101 1.03 -7.16 -4.59
CA GLY A 101 2.37 -6.63 -4.87
C GLY A 101 3.50 -7.37 -4.16
N LYS A 102 3.23 -7.99 -3.00
CA LYS A 102 4.23 -8.85 -2.33
C LYS A 102 4.58 -10.08 -3.15
N PHE A 103 3.56 -10.71 -3.76
CA PHE A 103 3.80 -11.84 -4.67
C PHE A 103 4.67 -11.43 -5.85
N PHE A 104 4.36 -10.31 -6.51
CA PHE A 104 5.17 -9.81 -7.63
C PHE A 104 6.61 -9.48 -7.21
N LYS A 105 6.80 -8.95 -6.01
CA LYS A 105 8.12 -8.70 -5.43
C LYS A 105 8.90 -10.01 -5.21
N VAL A 106 8.26 -11.05 -4.68
CA VAL A 106 8.86 -12.37 -4.50
C VAL A 106 9.20 -13.00 -5.85
N TRP A 107 8.36 -12.82 -6.86
CA TRP A 107 8.62 -13.27 -8.22
C TRP A 107 9.77 -12.52 -8.90
N GLY A 108 10.08 -11.30 -8.46
CA GLY A 108 11.07 -10.44 -9.11
C GLY A 108 10.56 -9.83 -10.41
N ARG A 109 9.23 -9.78 -10.59
CA ARG A 109 8.57 -9.18 -11.76
C ARG A 109 7.88 -7.87 -11.35
N PRO A 110 8.03 -6.76 -12.10
CA PRO A 110 7.26 -5.55 -11.84
C PRO A 110 5.76 -5.85 -12.04
N PHE A 111 4.92 -5.24 -11.21
CA PHE A 111 3.46 -5.37 -11.32
C PHE A 111 2.93 -4.65 -12.56
N GLU A 112 3.47 -3.46 -12.82
CA GLU A 112 3.05 -2.64 -13.97
C GLU A 112 3.80 -3.03 -15.24
N SER A 113 3.11 -2.88 -16.39
CA SER A 113 3.70 -2.93 -17.73
C SER A 113 3.67 -1.53 -18.36
N GLU A 114 4.39 -1.36 -19.48
CA GLU A 114 4.25 -0.18 -20.33
C GLU A 114 2.86 -0.21 -20.95
N GLY A 115 1.91 0.59 -20.42
CA GLY A 115 0.54 0.63 -20.93
C GLY A 115 -0.51 0.66 -19.83
N SER A 116 -1.75 0.29 -20.16
CA SER A 116 -2.83 0.24 -19.18
C SER A 116 -2.88 -1.12 -18.49
N THR A 117 -3.13 -1.09 -17.18
CA THR A 117 -3.35 -2.29 -16.37
C THR A 117 -4.77 -2.29 -15.84
N THR A 118 -5.50 -3.37 -16.07
CA THR A 118 -6.80 -3.62 -15.47
C THR A 118 -6.78 -4.91 -14.67
N MET A 119 -7.59 -4.97 -13.62
CA MET A 119 -7.68 -6.14 -12.76
C MET A 119 -9.13 -6.46 -12.42
N THR A 120 -9.44 -7.75 -12.35
CA THR A 120 -10.68 -8.25 -11.75
C THR A 120 -10.36 -9.21 -10.62
N VAL A 121 -11.24 -9.25 -9.62
CA VAL A 121 -11.22 -10.24 -8.54
C VAL A 121 -12.58 -10.90 -8.50
N ASN A 122 -12.59 -12.22 -8.63
CA ASN A 122 -13.82 -13.02 -8.70
C ASN A 122 -14.79 -12.49 -9.78
N GLY A 123 -14.21 -12.04 -10.93
CA GLY A 123 -14.95 -11.50 -12.06
C GLY A 123 -15.46 -10.07 -11.91
N LYS A 124 -15.11 -9.37 -10.82
CA LYS A 124 -15.52 -7.97 -10.59
C LYS A 124 -14.31 -7.04 -10.75
N PRO A 125 -14.45 -5.87 -11.40
CA PRO A 125 -13.38 -4.88 -11.49
C PRO A 125 -12.85 -4.50 -10.11
N ASN A 126 -11.53 -4.37 -10.01
CA ASN A 126 -10.84 -3.96 -8.79
C ASN A 126 -9.72 -2.98 -9.13
N ASP A 127 -9.74 -1.80 -8.51
CA ASP A 127 -8.81 -0.70 -8.78
C ASP A 127 -7.68 -0.62 -7.72
N GLU A 128 -7.65 -1.54 -6.76
CA GLU A 128 -6.59 -1.58 -5.74
C GLU A 128 -5.26 -2.07 -6.34
N LEU A 129 -5.34 -2.88 -7.40
CA LEU A 129 -4.19 -3.38 -8.15
C LEU A 129 -3.18 -4.09 -7.21
N GLU A 130 -1.91 -3.65 -7.22
CA GLU A 130 -0.86 -4.24 -6.37
C GLU A 130 -1.15 -4.15 -4.86
N ARG A 131 -2.00 -3.19 -4.45
CA ARG A 131 -2.41 -3.01 -3.04
C ARG A 131 -3.55 -3.93 -2.62
N TYR A 132 -4.13 -4.67 -3.56
CA TYR A 132 -5.19 -5.62 -3.25
C TYR A 132 -4.70 -6.66 -2.24
N MET A 133 -5.42 -6.79 -1.12
CA MET A 133 -5.18 -7.84 -0.14
C MET A 133 -5.85 -9.13 -0.62
N MET A 134 -5.05 -10.10 -1.03
CA MET A 134 -5.52 -11.41 -1.47
C MET A 134 -6.23 -12.15 -0.32
N ARG A 135 -7.28 -12.89 -0.67
CA ARG A 135 -8.07 -13.70 0.26
C ARG A 135 -8.13 -15.15 -0.20
N ASP A 136 -8.47 -16.01 0.72
CA ASP A 136 -8.62 -17.44 0.41
C ASP A 136 -9.70 -17.66 -0.65
N GLY A 137 -9.35 -18.43 -1.68
CA GLY A 137 -10.24 -18.75 -2.80
C GLY A 137 -10.39 -17.66 -3.85
N ASP A 138 -9.63 -16.56 -3.79
CA ASP A 138 -9.71 -15.51 -4.81
C ASP A 138 -9.28 -15.99 -6.19
N ILE A 139 -9.98 -15.51 -7.22
CA ILE A 139 -9.60 -15.62 -8.62
C ILE A 139 -9.27 -14.23 -9.13
N ILE A 140 -7.98 -13.97 -9.34
CA ILE A 140 -7.46 -12.68 -9.75
C ILE A 140 -7.06 -12.77 -11.22
N GLU A 141 -7.57 -11.86 -12.05
CA GLU A 141 -7.17 -11.73 -13.44
C GLU A 141 -6.62 -10.32 -13.68
N ILE A 142 -5.39 -10.23 -14.21
CA ILE A 142 -4.73 -8.97 -14.59
C ILE A 142 -4.60 -8.94 -16.10
N THR A 143 -4.95 -7.81 -16.71
CA THR A 143 -4.78 -7.58 -18.15
C THR A 143 -3.90 -6.36 -18.37
N TYR A 144 -2.82 -6.56 -19.11
CA TYR A 144 -1.91 -5.53 -19.60
C TYR A 144 -2.20 -5.26 -21.09
N GLN A 145 -2.33 -3.96 -21.44
CA GLN A 145 -2.59 -3.50 -22.83
C GLN A 145 -1.60 -2.43 -23.24
#